data_ba13131b80b0915504899f149754f0a5
#
_entry.id   ba13131b80b0915504899f149754f0a5
#
_cell.length_a   1.000
_cell.length_b   1.000
_cell.length_c   1.000
_cell.angle_alpha   90.00
_cell.angle_beta   90.00
_cell.angle_gamma   90.00
#
_symmetry.space_group_name_H-M   'P 1'
#
loop_
_entity.id
_entity.type
_entity.pdbx_description
1 polymer ?
#
loop_
_entity_poly.entity_id
_entity_poly.type
_entity_poly.pdbx_seq_one_letter_code
_entity_poly.pdbx_strand_id
1 'polypeptide(L)'
;MYGTIFNLDVKAGCEQDLVDTFNEVENPPGAVAFYLMKPDDGSDLIAVAVFESKEAYIANADRPEQHENFRKMMQYLNSEPGWTDGTYPIGRYVNG
;
A
#
# COMPACT_ATOMS: atom_id res chain seq x y z
N MET A 1 -9.46 5.68 -12.29
CA MET A 1 -8.57 5.38 -11.16
C MET A 1 -7.87 4.05 -11.38
N TYR A 2 -6.69 3.94 -10.85
CA TYR A 2 -5.81 2.78 -10.97
C TYR A 2 -5.14 2.51 -9.63
N GLY A 3 -4.82 1.27 -9.33
CA GLY A 3 -4.14 1.02 -8.09
C GLY A 3 -3.61 -0.39 -7.95
N THR A 4 -3.19 -0.71 -6.74
CA THR A 4 -2.65 -2.03 -6.42
C THR A 4 -3.22 -2.51 -5.09
N ILE A 5 -3.37 -3.81 -4.99
CA ILE A 5 -3.69 -4.49 -3.74
C ILE A 5 -2.55 -5.44 -3.47
N PHE A 6 -2.02 -5.43 -2.25
CA PHE A 6 -0.89 -6.28 -1.92
C PHE A 6 -0.96 -6.81 -0.50
N ASN A 7 -0.40 -8.01 -0.31
CA ASN A 7 -0.35 -8.65 0.99
C ASN A 7 0.98 -8.35 1.69
N LEU A 8 0.96 -8.38 3.01
CA LEU A 8 2.12 -8.10 3.84
C LEU A 8 2.25 -9.19 4.90
N ASP A 9 3.24 -10.06 4.73
CA ASP A 9 3.58 -11.10 5.70
C ASP A 9 4.54 -10.51 6.72
N VAL A 10 3.99 -10.01 7.83
CA VAL A 10 4.72 -9.21 8.81
C VAL A 10 5.46 -10.12 9.79
N LYS A 11 6.72 -9.78 10.06
CA LYS A 11 7.51 -10.46 11.09
C LYS A 11 6.84 -10.36 12.45
N ALA A 12 6.94 -11.40 13.26
CA ALA A 12 6.39 -11.41 14.60
C ALA A 12 6.88 -10.19 15.40
N GLY A 13 5.94 -9.46 16.01
CA GLY A 13 6.24 -8.29 16.81
C GLY A 13 6.48 -7.00 16.03
N CYS A 14 6.41 -7.01 14.70
CA CYS A 14 6.73 -5.85 13.87
C CYS A 14 5.50 -5.13 13.28
N GLU A 15 4.28 -5.58 13.61
CA GLU A 15 3.07 -4.99 13.02
C GLU A 15 2.95 -3.50 13.30
N GLN A 16 3.18 -3.09 14.56
CA GLN A 16 3.08 -1.67 14.91
C GLN A 16 4.16 -0.84 14.23
N ASP A 17 5.37 -1.38 14.11
CA ASP A 17 6.46 -0.70 13.41
C ASP A 17 6.10 -0.46 11.94
N LEU A 18 5.46 -1.43 11.31
CA LEU A 18 5.00 -1.30 9.93
C LEU A 18 3.92 -0.23 9.80
N VAL A 19 2.93 -0.25 10.70
CA VAL A 19 1.86 0.77 10.72
C VAL A 19 2.45 2.16 10.89
N ASP A 20 3.39 2.33 11.81
CA ASP A 20 4.04 3.62 12.05
C ASP A 20 4.81 4.09 10.82
N THR A 21 5.48 3.16 10.12
CA THR A 21 6.20 3.47 8.88
C THR A 21 5.25 4.00 7.81
N PHE A 22 4.10 3.36 7.62
CA PHE A 22 3.11 3.83 6.65
C PHE A 22 2.53 5.20 7.04
N ASN A 23 2.32 5.43 8.34
CA ASN A 23 1.79 6.72 8.81
C ASN A 23 2.76 7.89 8.60
N GLU A 24 4.06 7.62 8.51
CA GLU A 24 5.08 8.64 8.29
C GLU A 24 5.31 8.96 6.82
N VAL A 25 4.78 8.14 5.92
CA VAL A 25 4.95 8.35 4.47
C VAL A 25 4.08 9.49 4.00
N GLU A 26 4.69 10.44 3.27
CA GLU A 26 3.93 11.52 2.63
C GLU A 26 3.13 10.98 1.46
N ASN A 27 1.96 11.56 1.24
CA ASN A 27 1.13 11.18 0.10
C ASN A 27 1.81 11.58 -1.21
N PRO A 28 2.05 10.63 -2.12
CA PRO A 28 2.68 10.97 -3.40
C PRO A 28 1.72 11.71 -4.33
N PRO A 29 2.25 12.43 -5.34
CA PRO A 29 1.41 13.06 -6.34
C PRO A 29 0.47 12.06 -7.00
N GLY A 30 -0.79 12.42 -7.15
CA GLY A 30 -1.79 11.58 -7.78
C GLY A 30 -2.39 10.50 -6.89
N ALA A 31 -1.98 10.42 -5.64
CA ALA A 31 -2.57 9.46 -4.69
C ALA A 31 -3.99 9.87 -4.32
N VAL A 32 -4.90 8.90 -4.33
CA VAL A 32 -6.32 9.11 -4.00
C VAL A 32 -6.63 8.54 -2.62
N ALA A 33 -6.15 7.33 -2.33
CA ALA A 33 -6.45 6.65 -1.08
C ALA A 33 -5.41 5.58 -0.77
N PHE A 34 -5.22 5.32 0.52
CA PHE A 34 -4.42 4.21 1.00
C PHE A 34 -5.11 3.60 2.21
N TYR A 35 -5.25 2.27 2.22
CA TYR A 35 -5.80 1.55 3.35
C TYR A 35 -4.93 0.35 3.68
N LEU A 36 -4.79 0.09 4.96
CA LEU A 36 -4.14 -1.12 5.48
C LEU A 36 -5.16 -1.86 6.31
N MET A 37 -5.51 -3.08 5.91
CA MET A 37 -6.51 -3.89 6.59
C MET A 37 -5.83 -5.06 7.31
N LYS A 38 -6.26 -5.28 8.55
CA LYS A 38 -5.85 -6.47 9.31
C LYS A 38 -7.00 -7.47 9.25
N PRO A 39 -6.83 -8.61 8.54
CA PRO A 39 -7.88 -9.61 8.48
C PRO A 39 -8.21 -10.21 9.86
N ASP A 40 -9.48 -10.48 10.09
CA ASP A 40 -9.95 -11.03 11.37
C ASP A 40 -9.40 -12.43 11.66
N ASP A 41 -9.10 -13.18 10.60
CA ASP A 41 -8.61 -14.56 10.72
C ASP A 41 -7.12 -14.67 11.03
N GLY A 42 -6.43 -13.55 11.16
CA GLY A 42 -4.99 -13.55 11.46
C GLY A 42 -4.09 -13.79 10.26
N SER A 43 -4.63 -13.80 9.05
CA SER A 43 -3.82 -13.92 7.84
C SER A 43 -3.03 -12.63 7.57
N ASP A 44 -2.23 -12.60 6.48
CA ASP A 44 -1.41 -11.45 6.11
C ASP A 44 -2.23 -10.17 6.05
N LEU A 45 -1.62 -9.06 6.44
CA LEU A 45 -2.23 -7.75 6.24
C LEU A 45 -2.43 -7.50 4.74
N ILE A 46 -3.46 -6.73 4.41
CA ILE A 46 -3.79 -6.40 3.02
C ILE A 46 -3.79 -4.88 2.89
N ALA A 47 -3.00 -4.38 1.94
CA ALA A 47 -2.95 -2.95 1.66
C ALA A 47 -3.61 -2.65 0.32
N VAL A 48 -4.24 -1.48 0.24
CA VAL A 48 -4.88 -0.97 -0.98
C VAL A 48 -4.35 0.44 -1.22
N ALA A 49 -3.70 0.65 -2.37
CA ALA A 49 -3.22 1.96 -2.78
C ALA A 49 -3.91 2.35 -4.08
N VAL A 50 -4.57 3.51 -4.08
CA VAL A 50 -5.34 4.00 -5.23
C VAL A 50 -4.75 5.31 -5.72
N PHE A 51 -4.57 5.41 -7.04
CA PHE A 51 -4.05 6.59 -7.74
C PHE A 51 -5.07 7.08 -8.76
N GLU A 52 -4.94 8.36 -9.15
CA GLU A 52 -5.81 8.97 -10.16
C GLU A 52 -5.75 8.23 -11.49
N SER A 53 -4.55 7.73 -11.85
CA SER A 53 -4.29 7.11 -13.13
C SER A 53 -3.15 6.11 -13.04
N LYS A 54 -3.04 5.25 -14.05
CA LYS A 54 -1.92 4.33 -14.18
C LYS A 54 -0.59 5.08 -14.30
N GLU A 55 -0.59 6.20 -15.00
CA GLU A 55 0.59 7.05 -15.18
C GLU A 55 1.08 7.60 -13.84
N ALA A 56 0.16 8.05 -12.98
CA ALA A 56 0.52 8.52 -11.65
C ALA A 56 1.10 7.41 -10.78
N TYR A 57 0.54 6.21 -10.87
CA TYR A 57 1.03 5.04 -10.15
C TYR A 57 2.46 4.68 -10.59
N ILE A 58 2.70 4.62 -11.90
CA ILE A 58 4.02 4.30 -12.45
C ILE A 58 5.04 5.38 -12.07
N ALA A 59 4.66 6.65 -12.17
CA ALA A 59 5.53 7.77 -11.80
C ALA A 59 5.94 7.68 -10.33
N ASN A 60 5.01 7.30 -9.44
CA ASN A 60 5.33 7.12 -8.04
C ASN A 60 6.33 5.98 -7.82
N ALA A 61 6.16 4.85 -8.53
CA ALA A 61 7.04 3.71 -8.40
C ALA A 61 8.49 4.03 -8.78
N ASP A 62 8.70 5.03 -9.64
CA ASP A 62 10.02 5.45 -10.09
C ASP A 62 10.67 6.51 -9.17
N ARG A 63 9.96 7.00 -8.15
CA ARG A 63 10.48 8.04 -7.26
C ARG A 63 11.50 7.45 -6.28
N PRO A 64 12.64 8.14 -6.05
CA PRO A 64 13.61 7.70 -5.04
C PRO A 64 13.01 7.53 -3.66
N GLU A 65 12.07 8.40 -3.26
CA GLU A 65 11.39 8.35 -1.97
C GLU A 65 10.58 7.06 -1.85
N GLN A 66 9.97 6.60 -2.94
CA GLN A 66 9.20 5.36 -2.94
C GLN A 66 10.12 4.15 -2.77
N HIS A 67 11.29 4.14 -3.40
CA HIS A 67 12.28 3.09 -3.23
C HIS A 67 12.75 3.01 -1.77
N GLU A 68 12.94 4.14 -1.14
CA GLU A 68 13.34 4.21 0.27
C GLU A 68 12.23 3.70 1.18
N ASN A 69 10.98 4.09 0.91
CA ASN A 69 9.82 3.64 1.66
C ASN A 69 9.65 2.12 1.54
N PHE A 70 9.84 1.58 0.34
CA PHE A 70 9.78 0.13 0.10
C PHE A 70 10.85 -0.59 0.92
N ARG A 71 12.07 -0.06 0.94
CA ARG A 71 13.17 -0.66 1.69
C ARG A 71 12.86 -0.68 3.19
N LYS A 72 12.32 0.41 3.73
CA LYS A 72 11.90 0.48 5.14
C LYS A 72 10.82 -0.55 5.45
N MET A 73 9.83 -0.67 4.59
CA MET A 73 8.75 -1.63 4.74
C MET A 73 9.29 -3.07 4.77
N MET A 74 10.21 -3.39 3.88
CA MET A 74 10.76 -4.75 3.75
C MET A 74 11.48 -5.23 5.02
N GLN A 75 11.98 -4.32 5.85
CA GLN A 75 12.62 -4.69 7.13
C GLN A 75 11.67 -5.45 8.05
N TYR A 76 10.38 -5.20 7.94
CA TYR A 76 9.36 -5.76 8.82
C TYR A 76 8.62 -6.94 8.21
N LEU A 77 8.99 -7.37 7.01
CA LEU A 77 8.31 -8.43 6.29
C LEU A 77 9.18 -9.69 6.20
N ASN A 78 8.53 -10.86 6.22
CA ASN A 78 9.18 -12.15 6.01
C ASN A 78 9.48 -12.42 4.54
N SER A 79 8.71 -11.80 3.62
CA SER A 79 8.84 -12.01 2.18
C SER A 79 8.34 -10.79 1.43
N GLU A 80 8.64 -10.73 0.13
CA GLU A 80 8.13 -9.67 -0.73
C GLU A 80 6.60 -9.75 -0.86
N PRO A 81 5.91 -8.59 -0.91
CA PRO A 81 4.46 -8.58 -1.15
C PRO A 81 4.10 -9.17 -2.51
N GLY A 82 2.91 -9.77 -2.57
CA GLY A 82 2.32 -10.14 -3.84
C GLY A 82 1.41 -9.01 -4.30
N TRP A 83 1.70 -8.45 -5.47
CA TRP A 83 1.00 -7.27 -6.00
C TRP A 83 -0.07 -7.65 -7.00
N THR A 84 -1.24 -7.01 -6.91
CA THR A 84 -2.31 -7.12 -7.90
C THR A 84 -2.66 -5.72 -8.35
N ASP A 85 -2.26 -5.38 -9.58
CA ASP A 85 -2.47 -4.04 -10.15
C ASP A 85 -3.69 -4.05 -11.06
N GLY A 86 -4.44 -2.96 -11.08
CA GLY A 86 -5.60 -2.90 -11.94
C GLY A 86 -6.28 -1.54 -11.99
N THR A 87 -7.19 -1.42 -12.94
CA THR A 87 -8.05 -0.26 -13.13
C THR A 87 -9.36 -0.47 -12.38
N TYR A 88 -9.84 0.57 -11.74
CA TYR A 88 -11.13 0.52 -11.05
C TYR A 88 -12.24 0.96 -12.01
N PRO A 89 -13.08 0.03 -12.49
CA PRO A 89 -14.24 0.41 -13.32
C PRO A 89 -15.31 1.13 -12.51
N ILE A 90 -15.31 0.94 -11.19
CA ILE A 90 -16.23 1.62 -10.27
C ILE A 90 -15.43 2.13 -9.08
N GLY A 91 -15.60 3.40 -8.76
CA GLY A 91 -15.07 3.98 -7.53
C GLY A 91 -15.93 5.16 -7.11
N ARG A 92 -16.43 5.13 -5.87
CA ARG A 92 -17.28 6.20 -5.34
C ARG A 92 -17.27 6.16 -3.82
N TYR A 93 -17.55 7.32 -3.23
CA TYR A 93 -17.85 7.39 -1.81
C TYR A 93 -19.32 7.05 -1.61
N VAL A 94 -19.59 6.26 -0.59
CA VAL A 94 -20.95 5.95 -0.20
C VAL A 94 -21.22 6.72 1.09
N ASN A 95 -22.01 7.77 0.99
CA ASN A 95 -22.46 8.54 2.13
C ASN A 95 -23.84 8.01 2.51
N GLY A 96 -23.91 7.48 3.70
CA GLY A 96 -25.12 6.85 4.21
C GLY A 96 -26.31 7.78 4.31
#